data_ef0a17aeee379cea1bd8854fbc5bdaa8
#
_entry.id   ef0a17aeee379cea1bd8854fbc5bdaa8
#
_cell.length_a   1.000
_cell.length_b   1.000
_cell.length_c   1.000
_cell.angle_alpha   90.00
_cell.angle_beta   90.00
_cell.angle_gamma   90.00
#
_symmetry.space_group_name_H-M   'P 1'
#
loop_
_entity.id
_entity.type
_entity.pdbx_description
1 polymer ?
#
loop_
_entity_poly.entity_id
_entity_poly.type
_entity_poly.pdbx_seq_one_letter_code
_entity_poly.pdbx_strand_id
1 'polypeptide(L)'
;MSEIVDSRIRKILDSRGNDTIEVEIYTKYGRGVSAAPSGASKGATEVKDYPDGGIDQSIKAFKNEISKKIVGIESEDQEGFDRFLEDIDGTENFSSIGGNLAVALSLANACATADELGIPLFRYLGGLNVKMTTPLGNVVGGGKHAVNGTTIQEFLIASHADNVFDAIKTNALVHRRIKERASKELDIPVGMGDEKAWVLPFEDEKVISLVKEVADEVSDKSGLMIENGMDLAATNYFEKGHYVYRDRKLTREEQVDFVEGIVKDWGYTIIEDPFDENDFESFAELTKRVGDKAIVIGDDIYTTNYQRLKEGIEKMASNAILLKPNQVGTLTRLLRTWKLAKDNGMSTVVSHRSGETTDYFISHLAVAIGADYIKTGTVGGERIAKLNELVRIQEEMGGHE
;
A
#
# COMPACT_ATOMS: atom_id res chain seq x y z
N MET A 1 -30.40 -9.10 -10.71
CA MET A 1 -30.42 -8.48 -9.37
C MET A 1 -29.76 -9.45 -8.42
N SER A 2 -28.64 -9.08 -7.92
CA SER A 2 -27.71 -9.86 -7.09
C SER A 2 -27.85 -9.41 -5.65
N GLU A 3 -28.85 -9.94 -4.94
CA GLU A 3 -29.13 -9.55 -3.54
C GLU A 3 -28.23 -10.31 -2.56
N ILE A 4 -27.78 -9.62 -1.52
CA ILE A 4 -27.08 -10.24 -0.39
C ILE A 4 -28.07 -11.13 0.38
N VAL A 5 -27.73 -12.40 0.58
CA VAL A 5 -28.58 -13.38 1.27
C VAL A 5 -28.09 -13.75 2.67
N ASP A 6 -26.79 -13.68 2.91
CA ASP A 6 -26.15 -13.98 4.21
C ASP A 6 -24.82 -13.27 4.35
N SER A 7 -24.33 -13.12 5.57
CA SER A 7 -23.01 -12.59 5.88
C SER A 7 -22.45 -13.15 7.17
N ARG A 8 -21.12 -13.25 7.24
CA ARG A 8 -20.41 -13.77 8.41
C ARG A 8 -19.22 -12.90 8.75
N ILE A 9 -18.87 -12.87 10.03
CA ILE A 9 -17.70 -12.18 10.54
C ILE A 9 -16.93 -13.11 11.48
N ARG A 10 -15.60 -13.01 11.43
CA ARG A 10 -14.70 -13.67 12.38
C ARG A 10 -13.48 -12.84 12.71
N LYS A 11 -12.86 -13.15 13.84
CA LYS A 11 -11.50 -12.72 14.13
C LYS A 11 -10.53 -13.65 13.42
N ILE A 12 -9.50 -13.08 12.83
CA ILE A 12 -8.32 -13.78 12.32
C ILE A 12 -7.07 -13.07 12.82
N LEU A 13 -5.89 -13.62 12.57
CA LEU A 13 -4.63 -12.98 12.89
C LEU A 13 -4.04 -12.28 11.66
N ASP A 14 -3.45 -11.11 11.90
CA ASP A 14 -2.57 -10.46 10.94
C ASP A 14 -1.15 -11.05 11.00
N SER A 15 -0.26 -10.60 10.12
CA SER A 15 1.14 -11.08 10.02
C SER A 15 2.01 -10.75 11.23
N ARG A 16 1.52 -9.93 12.16
CA ARG A 16 2.16 -9.60 13.44
C ARG A 16 1.55 -10.34 14.62
N GLY A 17 0.54 -11.19 14.36
CA GLY A 17 -0.19 -11.95 15.39
C GLY A 17 -1.22 -11.14 16.15
N ASN A 18 -1.63 -9.97 15.64
CA ASN A 18 -2.71 -9.19 16.22
C ASN A 18 -4.06 -9.63 15.65
N ASP A 19 -5.11 -9.47 16.45
CA ASP A 19 -6.49 -9.71 16.02
C ASP A 19 -6.89 -8.72 14.93
N THR A 20 -7.48 -9.22 13.83
CA THR A 20 -8.18 -8.44 12.83
C THR A 20 -9.48 -9.08 12.40
N ILE A 21 -10.24 -8.40 11.54
CA ILE A 21 -11.56 -8.81 11.06
C ILE A 21 -11.46 -9.41 9.68
N GLU A 22 -12.10 -10.55 9.47
CA GLU A 22 -12.47 -11.10 8.16
C GLU A 22 -13.99 -11.19 8.06
N VAL A 23 -14.52 -10.76 6.91
CA VAL A 23 -15.95 -10.79 6.57
C VAL A 23 -16.18 -11.69 5.36
N GLU A 24 -17.28 -12.43 5.39
CA GLU A 24 -17.85 -13.09 4.22
C GLU A 24 -19.22 -12.49 3.88
N ILE A 25 -19.45 -12.23 2.61
CA ILE A 25 -20.76 -11.86 2.06
C ILE A 25 -21.17 -12.95 1.07
N TYR A 26 -22.42 -13.34 1.16
CA TYR A 26 -23.04 -14.33 0.27
C TYR A 26 -24.17 -13.66 -0.51
N THR A 27 -24.14 -13.81 -1.81
CA THR A 27 -25.26 -13.56 -2.70
C THR A 27 -25.93 -14.89 -3.05
N LYS A 28 -26.88 -14.91 -3.94
CA LYS A 28 -27.56 -16.18 -4.29
C LYS A 28 -26.62 -17.23 -4.86
N TYR A 29 -25.63 -16.84 -5.64
CA TYR A 29 -24.72 -17.71 -6.36
C TYR A 29 -23.24 -17.36 -6.14
N GLY A 30 -22.95 -16.26 -5.47
CA GLY A 30 -21.60 -15.79 -5.24
C GLY A 30 -21.22 -15.70 -3.76
N ARG A 31 -19.93 -15.76 -3.51
CA ARG A 31 -19.31 -15.59 -2.19
C ARG A 31 -18.12 -14.65 -2.27
N GLY A 32 -18.09 -13.63 -1.45
CA GLY A 32 -16.94 -12.75 -1.28
C GLY A 32 -16.35 -12.84 0.11
N VAL A 33 -15.03 -12.78 0.21
CA VAL A 33 -14.29 -12.78 1.48
C VAL A 33 -13.28 -11.66 1.43
N SER A 34 -13.19 -10.88 2.49
CA SER A 34 -12.11 -9.90 2.65
C SER A 34 -11.73 -9.69 4.11
N ALA A 35 -10.47 -9.38 4.33
CA ALA A 35 -9.89 -9.16 5.64
C ALA A 35 -9.19 -7.81 5.72
N ALA A 36 -9.39 -7.09 6.83
CA ALA A 36 -8.78 -5.79 7.03
C ALA A 36 -7.31 -5.91 7.46
N PRO A 37 -6.38 -5.19 6.80
CA PRO A 37 -4.99 -5.05 7.25
C PRO A 37 -4.87 -3.96 8.34
N SER A 38 -3.67 -3.84 8.95
CA SER A 38 -3.39 -2.81 9.95
C SER A 38 -2.02 -2.15 9.75
N GLY A 39 -1.94 -0.82 9.89
CA GLY A 39 -0.67 -0.07 9.84
C GLY A 39 0.13 -0.12 11.15
N ALA A 40 1.47 -0.06 11.08
CA ALA A 40 2.32 0.20 12.22
C ALA A 40 2.35 1.71 12.57
N SER A 41 2.31 2.55 11.54
CA SER A 41 2.07 3.99 11.63
C SER A 41 0.70 4.32 11.06
N LYS A 42 0.13 5.44 11.48
CA LYS A 42 -1.15 5.95 10.97
C LYS A 42 -1.01 7.44 10.75
N GLY A 43 -1.35 7.88 9.54
CA GLY A 43 -1.51 9.29 9.23
C GLY A 43 -2.71 9.88 9.99
N ALA A 44 -2.65 11.16 10.29
CA ALA A 44 -3.62 11.82 11.17
C ALA A 44 -5.07 11.82 10.64
N THR A 45 -5.26 11.63 9.34
CA THR A 45 -6.58 11.67 8.67
C THR A 45 -7.12 10.31 8.25
N GLU A 46 -6.46 9.21 8.64
CA GLU A 46 -7.02 7.88 8.45
C GLU A 46 -8.31 7.66 9.26
N VAL A 47 -9.20 6.82 8.74
CA VAL A 47 -10.37 6.38 9.50
C VAL A 47 -9.95 5.58 10.74
N LYS A 48 -10.80 5.55 11.76
CA LYS A 48 -10.53 4.83 13.00
C LYS A 48 -10.67 3.32 12.78
N ASP A 49 -9.63 2.53 13.03
CA ASP A 49 -9.66 1.09 12.79
C ASP A 49 -10.85 0.40 13.48
N TYR A 50 -11.05 0.71 14.76
CA TYR A 50 -12.12 0.16 15.60
C TYR A 50 -12.74 1.25 16.46
N PRO A 51 -14.02 1.11 16.86
CA PRO A 51 -14.66 2.02 17.80
C PRO A 51 -14.03 1.92 19.20
N ASP A 52 -14.47 2.78 20.11
CA ASP A 52 -14.12 2.66 21.51
C ASP A 52 -14.65 1.30 22.05
N GLY A 53 -13.74 0.50 22.63
CA GLY A 53 -14.02 -0.91 22.97
C GLY A 53 -13.43 -1.93 22.01
N GLY A 54 -12.75 -1.47 20.94
CA GLY A 54 -11.92 -2.29 20.06
C GLY A 54 -12.69 -3.21 19.12
N ILE A 55 -12.01 -4.24 18.63
CA ILE A 55 -12.51 -5.20 17.63
C ILE A 55 -13.82 -5.90 18.08
N ASP A 56 -13.98 -6.18 19.37
CA ASP A 56 -15.19 -6.85 19.89
C ASP A 56 -16.44 -5.98 19.73
N GLN A 57 -16.28 -4.64 19.80
CA GLN A 57 -17.38 -3.72 19.57
C GLN A 57 -17.80 -3.70 18.09
N SER A 58 -16.84 -3.73 17.16
CA SER A 58 -17.14 -3.88 15.72
C SER A 58 -17.90 -5.18 15.43
N ILE A 59 -17.44 -6.30 16.00
CA ILE A 59 -18.10 -7.60 15.83
C ILE A 59 -19.52 -7.58 16.42
N LYS A 60 -19.71 -6.91 17.56
CA LYS A 60 -21.02 -6.76 18.18
C LYS A 60 -21.95 -5.90 17.32
N ALA A 61 -21.47 -4.79 16.77
CA ALA A 61 -22.23 -3.94 15.85
C ALA A 61 -22.67 -4.74 14.62
N PHE A 62 -21.75 -5.51 14.02
CA PHE A 62 -22.08 -6.40 12.91
C PHE A 62 -23.19 -7.39 13.26
N LYS A 63 -23.03 -8.18 14.33
CA LYS A 63 -23.98 -9.24 14.71
C LYS A 63 -25.36 -8.72 15.12
N ASN A 64 -25.42 -7.58 15.79
CA ASN A 64 -26.68 -7.05 16.32
C ASN A 64 -27.49 -6.31 15.26
N GLU A 65 -26.83 -5.64 14.34
CA GLU A 65 -27.46 -4.68 13.44
C GLU A 65 -27.12 -4.90 11.97
N ILE A 66 -25.81 -4.83 11.59
CA ILE A 66 -25.40 -4.76 10.20
C ILE A 66 -25.80 -6.03 9.45
N SER A 67 -25.47 -7.21 9.99
CA SER A 67 -25.76 -8.50 9.34
C SER A 67 -27.24 -8.72 8.96
N LYS A 68 -28.15 -8.09 9.70
CA LYS A 68 -29.59 -8.18 9.42
C LYS A 68 -30.04 -7.16 8.37
N LYS A 69 -29.42 -5.99 8.37
CA LYS A 69 -29.80 -4.88 7.50
C LYS A 69 -29.24 -5.01 6.10
N ILE A 70 -28.12 -5.72 5.92
CA ILE A 70 -27.52 -5.92 4.59
C ILE A 70 -28.22 -6.99 3.76
N VAL A 71 -28.99 -7.90 4.37
CA VAL A 71 -29.78 -8.90 3.63
C VAL A 71 -30.83 -8.18 2.78
N GLY A 72 -30.88 -8.53 1.50
CA GLY A 72 -31.76 -7.90 0.50
C GLY A 72 -31.20 -6.63 -0.14
N ILE A 73 -29.99 -6.15 0.26
CA ILE A 73 -29.32 -5.07 -0.46
C ILE A 73 -28.80 -5.60 -1.80
N GLU A 74 -28.95 -4.82 -2.86
CA GLU A 74 -28.39 -5.08 -4.18
C GLU A 74 -26.86 -5.00 -4.15
N SER A 75 -26.17 -6.11 -4.33
CA SER A 75 -24.71 -6.17 -4.22
C SER A 75 -23.98 -5.50 -5.40
N GLU A 76 -24.65 -5.40 -6.57
CA GLU A 76 -24.08 -4.74 -7.75
C GLU A 76 -24.01 -3.20 -7.57
N ASP A 77 -24.83 -2.62 -6.70
CA ASP A 77 -24.76 -1.20 -6.34
C ASP A 77 -23.71 -0.97 -5.24
N GLN A 78 -22.43 -1.06 -5.61
CA GLN A 78 -21.33 -0.85 -4.67
C GLN A 78 -21.36 0.52 -3.99
N GLU A 79 -21.72 1.59 -4.73
CA GLU A 79 -21.84 2.93 -4.14
C GLU A 79 -22.97 3.01 -3.13
N GLY A 80 -24.11 2.37 -3.42
CA GLY A 80 -25.25 2.28 -2.51
C GLY A 80 -24.91 1.46 -1.26
N PHE A 81 -24.18 0.34 -1.41
CA PHE A 81 -23.72 -0.48 -0.29
C PHE A 81 -22.73 0.29 0.62
N ASP A 82 -21.75 0.96 0.02
CA ASP A 82 -20.77 1.74 0.78
C ASP A 82 -21.42 2.95 1.49
N ARG A 83 -22.39 3.61 0.84
CA ARG A 83 -23.20 4.67 1.48
C ARG A 83 -24.02 4.14 2.66
N PHE A 84 -24.59 2.94 2.53
CA PHE A 84 -25.28 2.29 3.67
C PHE A 84 -24.31 2.08 4.87
N LEU A 85 -23.04 1.70 4.63
CA LEU A 85 -22.03 1.58 5.68
C LEU A 85 -21.72 2.94 6.33
N GLU A 86 -21.63 4.01 5.53
CA GLU A 86 -21.45 5.38 6.01
C GLU A 86 -22.63 5.85 6.86
N ASP A 87 -23.87 5.61 6.40
CA ASP A 87 -25.09 6.00 7.08
C ASP A 87 -25.27 5.26 8.42
N ILE A 88 -24.93 3.98 8.48
CA ILE A 88 -25.02 3.19 9.72
C ILE A 88 -23.96 3.57 10.73
N ASP A 89 -22.76 3.98 10.29
CA ASP A 89 -21.71 4.52 11.16
C ASP A 89 -22.07 5.91 11.68
N GLY A 90 -22.57 6.78 10.81
CA GLY A 90 -23.01 8.15 11.12
C GLY A 90 -21.87 9.12 11.49
N THR A 91 -20.60 8.74 11.28
CA THR A 91 -19.42 9.60 11.53
C THR A 91 -18.55 9.70 10.26
N GLU A 92 -17.72 10.76 10.19
CA GLU A 92 -16.86 10.96 9.02
C GLU A 92 -15.74 9.91 8.91
N ASN A 93 -15.28 9.38 10.07
CA ASN A 93 -14.08 8.55 10.18
C ASN A 93 -14.35 7.11 10.65
N PHE A 94 -15.57 6.61 10.49
CA PHE A 94 -15.98 5.25 10.91
C PHE A 94 -15.72 4.94 12.40
N SER A 95 -15.90 5.94 13.29
CA SER A 95 -15.64 5.75 14.71
C SER A 95 -16.71 4.95 15.46
N SER A 96 -17.88 4.70 14.87
CA SER A 96 -18.98 3.95 15.50
C SER A 96 -18.90 2.43 15.23
N ILE A 97 -18.64 2.03 13.97
CA ILE A 97 -18.55 0.60 13.59
C ILE A 97 -17.09 0.14 13.39
N GLY A 98 -16.19 1.07 13.10
CA GLY A 98 -14.78 0.83 12.80
C GLY A 98 -14.49 0.72 11.31
N GLY A 99 -13.45 1.43 10.83
CA GLY A 99 -12.99 1.42 9.44
C GLY A 99 -12.55 0.04 8.96
N ASN A 100 -12.00 -0.79 9.84
CA ASN A 100 -11.63 -2.17 9.49
C ASN A 100 -12.85 -3.04 9.19
N LEU A 101 -13.96 -2.85 9.92
CA LEU A 101 -15.20 -3.53 9.58
C LEU A 101 -15.80 -3.00 8.28
N ALA A 102 -15.79 -1.68 8.11
CA ALA A 102 -16.32 -1.05 6.89
C ALA A 102 -15.58 -1.51 5.64
N VAL A 103 -14.23 -1.48 5.65
CA VAL A 103 -13.44 -1.91 4.50
C VAL A 103 -13.60 -3.40 4.20
N ALA A 104 -13.60 -4.26 5.23
CA ALA A 104 -13.80 -5.70 5.02
C ALA A 104 -15.18 -5.99 4.39
N LEU A 105 -16.25 -5.31 4.82
CA LEU A 105 -17.58 -5.41 4.22
C LEU A 105 -17.60 -4.90 2.78
N SER A 106 -17.06 -3.72 2.54
CA SER A 106 -17.04 -3.08 1.23
C SER A 106 -16.32 -3.94 0.18
N LEU A 107 -15.13 -4.46 0.53
CA LEU A 107 -14.35 -5.30 -0.36
C LEU A 107 -14.96 -6.70 -0.55
N ALA A 108 -15.52 -7.31 0.52
CA ALA A 108 -16.22 -8.58 0.42
C ALA A 108 -17.47 -8.49 -0.46
N ASN A 109 -18.19 -7.35 -0.46
CA ASN A 109 -19.31 -7.12 -1.35
C ASN A 109 -18.87 -7.16 -2.83
N ALA A 110 -17.81 -6.43 -3.17
CA ALA A 110 -17.27 -6.43 -4.53
C ALA A 110 -16.83 -7.85 -4.98
N CYS A 111 -16.18 -8.61 -4.07
CA CYS A 111 -15.79 -10.00 -4.34
C CYS A 111 -17.01 -10.90 -4.58
N ALA A 112 -18.06 -10.81 -3.73
CA ALA A 112 -19.28 -11.61 -3.86
C ALA A 112 -20.01 -11.32 -5.16
N THR A 113 -20.06 -10.06 -5.55
CA THR A 113 -20.69 -9.65 -6.81
C THR A 113 -19.93 -10.16 -8.02
N ALA A 114 -18.61 -10.03 -8.02
CA ALA A 114 -17.76 -10.55 -9.10
C ALA A 114 -17.93 -12.08 -9.27
N ASP A 115 -17.96 -12.81 -8.14
CA ASP A 115 -18.16 -14.27 -8.13
C ASP A 115 -19.55 -14.66 -8.66
N GLU A 116 -20.62 -13.99 -8.21
CA GLU A 116 -21.98 -14.22 -8.72
C GLU A 116 -22.11 -13.99 -10.23
N LEU A 117 -21.47 -12.95 -10.74
CA LEU A 117 -21.49 -12.63 -12.17
C LEU A 117 -20.55 -13.54 -13.00
N GLY A 118 -19.72 -14.37 -12.35
CA GLY A 118 -18.70 -15.19 -13.00
C GLY A 118 -17.65 -14.37 -13.74
N ILE A 119 -17.35 -13.16 -13.24
CA ILE A 119 -16.38 -12.23 -13.82
C ILE A 119 -15.18 -12.12 -12.88
N PRO A 120 -13.93 -12.22 -13.37
CA PRO A 120 -12.75 -11.99 -12.54
C PRO A 120 -12.82 -10.62 -11.85
N LEU A 121 -12.45 -10.55 -10.55
CA LEU A 121 -12.61 -9.35 -9.74
C LEU A 121 -11.97 -8.11 -10.37
N PHE A 122 -10.76 -8.23 -10.93
CA PHE A 122 -10.11 -7.10 -11.60
C PHE A 122 -10.90 -6.60 -12.83
N ARG A 123 -11.62 -7.50 -13.54
CA ARG A 123 -12.51 -7.13 -14.65
C ARG A 123 -13.80 -6.48 -14.15
N TYR A 124 -14.36 -6.99 -13.06
CA TYR A 124 -15.54 -6.41 -12.44
C TYR A 124 -15.28 -4.96 -12.00
N LEU A 125 -14.13 -4.71 -11.38
CA LEU A 125 -13.74 -3.38 -10.88
C LEU A 125 -13.28 -2.42 -11.99
N GLY A 126 -12.52 -2.91 -12.99
CA GLY A 126 -11.84 -2.08 -13.99
C GLY A 126 -12.44 -2.11 -15.39
N GLY A 127 -13.39 -3.00 -15.64
CA GLY A 127 -14.00 -3.15 -16.97
C GLY A 127 -12.99 -3.61 -18.03
N LEU A 128 -12.99 -2.91 -19.17
CA LEU A 128 -12.13 -3.24 -20.31
C LEU A 128 -10.73 -2.61 -20.25
N ASN A 129 -10.54 -1.59 -19.43
CA ASN A 129 -9.32 -0.78 -19.40
C ASN A 129 -8.33 -1.20 -18.32
N VAL A 130 -8.26 -2.50 -18.02
CA VAL A 130 -7.33 -3.05 -17.04
C VAL A 130 -5.90 -3.09 -17.57
N LYS A 131 -4.91 -2.85 -16.70
CA LYS A 131 -3.48 -2.84 -17.05
C LYS A 131 -2.68 -3.53 -15.94
N MET A 132 -1.72 -4.37 -16.33
CA MET A 132 -0.77 -4.93 -15.36
C MET A 132 0.00 -3.81 -14.66
N THR A 133 0.33 -4.04 -13.40
CA THR A 133 1.05 -3.13 -12.51
C THR A 133 2.44 -3.68 -12.22
N THR A 134 3.41 -2.79 -11.96
CA THR A 134 4.78 -3.19 -11.62
C THR A 134 4.90 -3.47 -10.12
N PRO A 135 5.40 -4.66 -9.70
CA PRO A 135 5.64 -4.95 -8.29
C PRO A 135 6.77 -4.08 -7.71
N LEU A 136 6.44 -3.30 -6.67
CA LEU A 136 7.38 -2.49 -5.89
C LEU A 136 7.63 -3.19 -4.55
N GLY A 137 8.86 -3.67 -4.34
CA GLY A 137 9.22 -4.53 -3.23
C GLY A 137 10.15 -3.87 -2.21
N ASN A 138 9.83 -3.93 -0.92
CA ASN A 138 10.72 -3.54 0.16
C ASN A 138 11.83 -4.59 0.34
N VAL A 139 13.10 -4.19 0.26
CA VAL A 139 14.26 -5.08 0.37
C VAL A 139 15.11 -4.83 1.61
N VAL A 140 15.13 -3.58 2.13
CA VAL A 140 15.72 -3.23 3.42
C VAL A 140 14.75 -2.36 4.19
N GLY A 141 14.49 -2.72 5.44
CA GLY A 141 13.57 -2.04 6.34
C GLY A 141 14.28 -1.40 7.53
N GLY A 142 13.81 -0.20 7.88
CA GLY A 142 14.26 0.60 9.03
C GLY A 142 13.10 1.29 9.73
N GLY A 143 13.34 2.47 10.28
CA GLY A 143 12.32 3.31 10.91
C GLY A 143 11.46 2.55 11.93
N LYS A 144 10.14 2.69 11.82
CA LYS A 144 9.19 1.96 12.68
C LYS A 144 9.02 0.48 12.31
N HIS A 145 9.49 0.05 11.15
CA HIS A 145 9.39 -1.35 10.69
C HIS A 145 10.51 -2.25 11.24
N ALA A 146 11.54 -1.68 11.88
CA ALA A 146 12.69 -2.44 12.33
C ALA A 146 13.41 -1.79 13.53
N VAL A 147 13.76 -2.61 14.52
CA VAL A 147 14.60 -2.17 15.65
C VAL A 147 16.06 -2.19 15.22
N ASN A 148 16.80 -1.11 15.47
CA ASN A 148 18.22 -0.94 15.10
C ASN A 148 18.50 -0.96 13.58
N GLY A 149 17.49 -0.71 12.75
CA GLY A 149 17.63 -0.51 11.32
C GLY A 149 18.10 0.92 10.97
N THR A 150 17.97 1.31 9.72
CA THR A 150 18.17 2.66 9.20
C THR A 150 17.17 3.67 9.77
N THR A 151 17.43 4.99 9.61
CA THR A 151 16.45 6.04 9.89
C THR A 151 15.35 6.02 8.81
N ILE A 152 15.73 5.91 7.54
CA ILE A 152 14.82 5.73 6.41
C ILE A 152 14.07 4.41 6.58
N GLN A 153 12.75 4.45 6.38
CA GLN A 153 11.85 3.34 6.72
C GLN A 153 11.94 2.17 5.75
N GLU A 154 12.02 2.44 4.43
CA GLU A 154 12.06 1.38 3.42
C GLU A 154 12.98 1.74 2.27
N PHE A 155 13.71 0.74 1.78
CA PHE A 155 14.45 0.79 0.52
C PHE A 155 13.77 -0.17 -0.46
N LEU A 156 13.30 0.40 -1.56
CA LEU A 156 12.39 -0.23 -2.49
C LEU A 156 13.06 -0.51 -3.82
N ILE A 157 12.60 -1.55 -4.51
CA ILE A 157 12.99 -1.85 -5.89
C ILE A 157 11.77 -2.21 -6.73
N ALA A 158 11.78 -1.84 -7.99
CA ALA A 158 10.80 -2.25 -8.99
C ALA A 158 11.49 -2.78 -10.24
N SER A 159 11.37 -4.08 -10.50
CA SER A 159 11.88 -4.71 -11.73
C SER A 159 10.82 -4.65 -12.81
N HIS A 160 11.21 -4.19 -14.01
CA HIS A 160 10.32 -4.11 -15.18
C HIS A 160 10.54 -5.31 -16.09
N ALA A 161 9.47 -6.08 -16.33
CA ALA A 161 9.44 -7.20 -17.24
C ALA A 161 8.04 -7.32 -17.86
N ASP A 162 7.96 -7.86 -19.08
CA ASP A 162 6.68 -8.14 -19.73
C ASP A 162 5.90 -9.23 -18.98
N ASN A 163 6.61 -10.21 -18.43
CA ASN A 163 6.04 -11.22 -17.55
C ASN A 163 6.19 -10.80 -16.08
N VAL A 164 5.07 -10.63 -15.38
CA VAL A 164 5.07 -10.20 -13.97
C VAL A 164 5.81 -11.18 -13.05
N PHE A 165 5.81 -12.49 -13.36
CA PHE A 165 6.57 -13.46 -12.59
C PHE A 165 8.08 -13.19 -12.64
N ASP A 166 8.62 -12.79 -13.79
CA ASP A 166 10.03 -12.43 -13.91
C ASP A 166 10.38 -11.16 -13.13
N ALA A 167 9.49 -10.17 -13.10
CA ALA A 167 9.63 -8.99 -12.25
C ALA A 167 9.68 -9.37 -10.74
N ILE A 168 8.71 -10.17 -10.28
CA ILE A 168 8.65 -10.68 -8.89
C ILE A 168 9.91 -11.47 -8.54
N LYS A 169 10.33 -12.39 -9.41
CA LYS A 169 11.52 -13.22 -9.23
C LYS A 169 12.79 -12.39 -9.16
N THR A 170 12.89 -11.35 -9.97
CA THR A 170 14.04 -10.44 -9.97
C THR A 170 14.10 -9.61 -8.70
N ASN A 171 12.96 -9.07 -8.22
CA ASN A 171 12.88 -8.41 -6.91
C ASN A 171 13.34 -9.37 -5.78
N ALA A 172 12.88 -10.62 -5.78
CA ALA A 172 13.31 -11.62 -4.80
C ALA A 172 14.80 -11.97 -4.91
N LEU A 173 15.39 -11.91 -6.12
CA LEU A 173 16.83 -12.10 -6.32
C LEU A 173 17.62 -10.93 -5.72
N VAL A 174 17.22 -9.67 -5.95
CA VAL A 174 17.86 -8.51 -5.33
C VAL A 174 17.80 -8.62 -3.79
N HIS A 175 16.61 -8.90 -3.24
CA HIS A 175 16.44 -9.10 -1.80
C HIS A 175 17.41 -10.15 -1.24
N ARG A 176 17.55 -11.31 -1.89
CA ARG A 176 18.50 -12.36 -1.48
C ARG A 176 19.97 -11.90 -1.59
N ARG A 177 20.35 -11.18 -2.66
CA ARG A 177 21.71 -10.68 -2.87
C ARG A 177 22.13 -9.64 -1.84
N ILE A 178 21.19 -8.77 -1.42
CA ILE A 178 21.43 -7.83 -0.33
C ILE A 178 21.81 -8.57 0.95
N LYS A 179 21.08 -9.63 1.33
CA LYS A 179 21.46 -10.48 2.48
C LYS A 179 22.86 -11.04 2.35
N GLU A 180 23.14 -11.66 1.19
CA GLU A 180 24.45 -12.30 0.95
C GLU A 180 25.59 -11.30 1.10
N ARG A 181 25.41 -10.07 0.62
CA ARG A 181 26.41 -9.01 0.73
C ARG A 181 26.52 -8.47 2.15
N ALA A 182 25.42 -8.13 2.78
CA ALA A 182 25.40 -7.62 4.15
C ALA A 182 25.95 -8.63 5.16
N SER A 183 25.62 -9.92 5.04
CA SER A 183 26.12 -10.95 5.95
C SER A 183 27.64 -11.17 5.88
N LYS A 184 28.25 -10.94 4.70
CA LYS A 184 29.71 -11.02 4.57
C LYS A 184 30.43 -9.88 5.29
N GLU A 185 29.79 -8.72 5.35
CA GLU A 185 30.37 -7.52 5.95
C GLU A 185 30.18 -7.47 7.46
N LEU A 186 28.98 -7.89 7.93
CA LEU A 186 28.59 -7.79 9.33
C LEU A 186 29.16 -8.90 10.21
N ASP A 187 29.55 -10.03 9.64
CA ASP A 187 29.96 -11.26 10.35
C ASP A 187 28.92 -11.74 11.41
N ILE A 188 27.65 -11.35 11.21
CA ILE A 188 26.50 -11.74 12.04
C ILE A 188 25.30 -12.08 11.16
N PRO A 189 24.36 -12.91 11.66
CA PRO A 189 23.10 -13.16 10.95
C PRO A 189 22.28 -11.89 10.81
N VAL A 190 21.70 -11.68 9.62
CA VAL A 190 20.80 -10.57 9.33
C VAL A 190 19.36 -10.99 9.59
N GLY A 191 18.64 -10.21 10.38
CA GLY A 191 17.20 -10.40 10.67
C GLY A 191 16.29 -9.72 9.65
N MET A 192 14.98 -9.98 9.76
CA MET A 192 13.94 -9.34 8.96
C MET A 192 12.97 -8.55 9.84
N GLY A 193 12.48 -7.43 9.32
CA GLY A 193 11.40 -6.63 9.93
C GLY A 193 10.00 -7.15 9.59
N ASP A 194 9.00 -6.35 9.91
CA ASP A 194 7.57 -6.66 9.76
C ASP A 194 7.19 -7.02 8.31
N GLU A 195 7.78 -6.35 7.34
CA GLU A 195 7.51 -6.56 5.92
C GLU A 195 8.44 -7.59 5.25
N LYS A 196 9.20 -8.34 6.06
CA LYS A 196 10.20 -9.32 5.60
C LYS A 196 11.36 -8.71 4.79
N ALA A 197 11.55 -7.39 4.88
CA ALA A 197 12.76 -6.70 4.43
C ALA A 197 13.90 -6.90 5.45
N TRP A 198 15.15 -6.82 4.97
CA TRP A 198 16.32 -7.04 5.82
C TRP A 198 16.55 -5.86 6.76
N VAL A 199 16.84 -6.11 8.01
CA VAL A 199 17.22 -5.09 9.00
C VAL A 199 18.74 -5.03 9.04
N LEU A 200 19.29 -3.90 8.58
CA LEU A 200 20.74 -3.69 8.50
C LEU A 200 21.17 -2.60 9.48
N PRO A 201 22.14 -2.85 10.36
CA PRO A 201 22.66 -1.88 11.32
C PRO A 201 23.67 -0.92 10.67
N PHE A 202 23.38 -0.47 9.45
CA PHE A 202 24.18 0.50 8.70
C PHE A 202 23.55 1.88 8.76
N GLU A 203 24.35 2.91 8.46
CA GLU A 203 23.86 4.25 8.22
C GLU A 203 23.10 4.32 6.87
N ASP A 204 22.18 5.27 6.75
CA ASP A 204 21.28 5.37 5.61
C ASP A 204 22.01 5.44 4.25
N GLU A 205 23.05 6.27 4.13
CA GLU A 205 23.83 6.41 2.89
C GLU A 205 24.51 5.10 2.46
N LYS A 206 24.97 4.32 3.43
CA LYS A 206 25.57 3.01 3.14
C LYS A 206 24.55 2.04 2.58
N VAL A 207 23.29 2.11 3.06
CA VAL A 207 22.21 1.26 2.55
C VAL A 207 21.76 1.75 1.17
N ILE A 208 21.71 3.07 0.92
CA ILE A 208 21.46 3.66 -0.40
C ILE A 208 22.45 3.07 -1.42
N SER A 209 23.77 3.13 -1.12
CA SER A 209 24.81 2.57 -1.99
C SER A 209 24.67 1.07 -2.20
N LEU A 210 24.50 0.32 -1.11
CA LEU A 210 24.37 -1.15 -1.14
C LEU A 210 23.21 -1.62 -2.00
N VAL A 211 22.01 -1.02 -1.84
CA VAL A 211 20.81 -1.40 -2.59
C VAL A 211 21.00 -1.07 -4.07
N LYS A 212 21.54 0.12 -4.37
CA LYS A 212 21.83 0.55 -5.76
C LYS A 212 22.81 -0.39 -6.44
N GLU A 213 23.95 -0.68 -5.81
CA GLU A 213 24.97 -1.56 -6.36
C GLU A 213 24.44 -2.97 -6.64
N VAL A 214 23.65 -3.53 -5.70
CA VAL A 214 23.06 -4.85 -5.88
C VAL A 214 21.99 -4.86 -6.98
N ALA A 215 21.16 -3.82 -7.05
CA ALA A 215 20.18 -3.67 -8.11
C ALA A 215 20.83 -3.58 -9.49
N ASP A 216 21.90 -2.78 -9.62
CA ASP A 216 22.66 -2.65 -10.87
C ASP A 216 23.30 -3.99 -11.29
N GLU A 217 23.94 -4.71 -10.37
CA GLU A 217 24.50 -6.03 -10.66
C GLU A 217 23.43 -7.05 -11.14
N VAL A 218 22.23 -7.00 -10.57
CA VAL A 218 21.15 -7.88 -10.98
C VAL A 218 20.56 -7.44 -12.30
N SER A 219 20.41 -6.13 -12.52
CA SER A 219 19.98 -5.55 -13.79
C SER A 219 20.89 -5.95 -14.95
N ASP A 220 22.20 -5.80 -14.78
CA ASP A 220 23.20 -6.18 -15.79
C ASP A 220 23.15 -7.68 -16.14
N LYS A 221 22.88 -8.54 -15.14
CA LYS A 221 22.84 -10.00 -15.34
C LYS A 221 21.52 -10.49 -15.91
N SER A 222 20.40 -9.87 -15.54
CA SER A 222 19.07 -10.27 -16.00
C SER A 222 18.66 -9.62 -17.31
N GLY A 223 19.26 -8.47 -17.65
CA GLY A 223 18.84 -7.61 -18.76
C GLY A 223 17.54 -6.85 -18.48
N LEU A 224 17.03 -6.89 -17.24
CA LEU A 224 15.81 -6.16 -16.86
C LEU A 224 16.17 -4.83 -16.22
N MET A 225 15.42 -3.78 -16.55
CA MET A 225 15.52 -2.50 -15.85
C MET A 225 15.01 -2.65 -14.40
N ILE A 226 15.78 -2.14 -13.45
CA ILE A 226 15.42 -2.12 -12.03
C ILE A 226 15.47 -0.68 -11.54
N GLU A 227 14.33 -0.14 -11.12
CA GLU A 227 14.25 1.14 -10.45
C GLU A 227 14.50 0.97 -8.95
N ASN A 228 15.18 1.97 -8.39
CA ASN A 228 15.41 2.07 -6.95
C ASN A 228 14.46 3.12 -6.38
N GLY A 229 13.88 2.79 -5.23
CA GLY A 229 12.99 3.69 -4.51
C GLY A 229 13.26 3.68 -3.01
N MET A 230 12.59 4.57 -2.31
CA MET A 230 12.58 4.60 -0.85
C MET A 230 11.28 5.21 -0.32
N ASP A 231 10.91 4.77 0.86
CA ASP A 231 9.93 5.41 1.72
C ASP A 231 10.70 5.99 2.92
N LEU A 232 10.76 7.31 3.00
CA LEU A 232 11.44 7.98 4.10
C LEU A 232 10.58 7.98 5.37
N ALA A 233 9.26 8.04 5.23
CA ALA A 233 8.30 8.18 6.32
C ALA A 233 8.73 9.29 7.30
N ALA A 234 9.10 10.44 6.74
CA ALA A 234 9.90 11.46 7.41
C ALA A 234 9.19 12.14 8.58
N THR A 235 7.88 12.08 8.66
CA THR A 235 7.09 12.50 9.84
C THR A 235 7.58 11.82 11.11
N ASN A 236 8.08 10.56 11.02
CA ASN A 236 8.47 9.77 12.19
C ASN A 236 9.74 10.27 12.89
N TYR A 237 10.57 11.05 12.21
CA TYR A 237 11.80 11.62 12.75
C TYR A 237 11.90 13.15 12.56
N PHE A 238 10.75 13.80 12.29
CA PHE A 238 10.65 15.25 12.27
C PHE A 238 10.39 15.79 13.68
N GLU A 239 11.37 16.48 14.26
CA GLU A 239 11.32 17.00 15.62
C GLU A 239 11.76 18.49 15.67
N LYS A 240 10.91 19.34 16.24
CA LYS A 240 11.20 20.78 16.48
C LYS A 240 11.73 21.50 15.22
N GLY A 241 11.13 21.21 14.06
CA GLY A 241 11.47 21.85 12.80
C GLY A 241 12.69 21.28 12.06
N HIS A 242 13.16 20.11 12.48
CA HIS A 242 14.30 19.44 11.87
C HIS A 242 14.01 17.94 11.67
N TYR A 243 14.65 17.35 10.65
CA TYR A 243 14.70 15.90 10.43
C TYR A 243 15.93 15.33 11.14
N VAL A 244 15.69 14.44 12.12
CA VAL A 244 16.72 13.92 13.02
C VAL A 244 17.11 12.50 12.58
N TYR A 245 18.15 12.40 11.78
CA TYR A 245 18.79 11.13 11.42
C TYR A 245 19.71 10.65 12.54
N ARG A 246 20.23 9.43 12.43
CA ARG A 246 21.16 8.85 13.41
C ARG A 246 22.47 9.64 13.49
N ASP A 247 22.97 10.11 12.35
CA ASP A 247 24.27 10.74 12.16
C ASP A 247 24.22 12.25 11.90
N ARG A 248 23.02 12.78 11.61
CA ARG A 248 22.84 14.20 11.23
C ARG A 248 21.48 14.76 11.64
N LYS A 249 21.38 16.07 11.57
CA LYS A 249 20.13 16.80 11.78
C LYS A 249 20.00 17.83 10.68
N LEU A 250 18.89 17.78 9.93
CA LEU A 250 18.64 18.61 8.76
C LEU A 250 17.47 19.56 9.00
N THR A 251 17.60 20.79 8.55
CA THR A 251 16.48 21.72 8.36
C THR A 251 15.60 21.25 7.21
N ARG A 252 14.45 21.89 6.97
CA ARG A 252 13.58 21.58 5.84
C ARG A 252 14.30 21.77 4.49
N GLU A 253 15.05 22.85 4.34
CA GLU A 253 15.80 23.15 3.12
C GLU A 253 16.92 22.12 2.88
N GLU A 254 17.68 21.78 3.92
CA GLU A 254 18.72 20.74 3.85
C GLU A 254 18.13 19.35 3.57
N GLN A 255 16.92 19.05 4.03
CA GLN A 255 16.22 17.81 3.70
C GLN A 255 15.83 17.77 2.21
N VAL A 256 15.33 18.87 1.65
CA VAL A 256 15.07 18.97 0.21
C VAL A 256 16.34 18.71 -0.59
N ASP A 257 17.45 19.37 -0.22
CA ASP A 257 18.75 19.20 -0.89
C ASP A 257 19.27 17.77 -0.77
N PHE A 258 19.12 17.14 0.40
CA PHE A 258 19.51 15.75 0.64
C PHE A 258 18.75 14.78 -0.27
N VAL A 259 17.41 14.90 -0.32
CA VAL A 259 16.57 14.01 -1.15
C VAL A 259 16.79 14.28 -2.65
N GLU A 260 16.96 15.54 -3.04
CA GLU A 260 17.36 15.89 -4.42
C GLU A 260 18.68 15.21 -4.81
N GLY A 261 19.67 15.20 -3.90
CA GLY A 261 20.95 14.50 -4.09
C GLY A 261 20.75 12.98 -4.30
N ILE A 262 19.87 12.36 -3.54
CA ILE A 262 19.55 10.93 -3.71
C ILE A 262 19.03 10.65 -5.13
N VAL A 263 18.14 11.50 -5.65
CA VAL A 263 17.63 11.37 -7.03
C VAL A 263 18.71 11.61 -8.07
N LYS A 264 19.49 12.68 -7.92
CA LYS A 264 20.46 13.12 -8.95
C LYS A 264 21.74 12.30 -8.98
N ASP A 265 22.28 11.96 -7.81
CA ASP A 265 23.60 11.35 -7.68
C ASP A 265 23.54 9.83 -7.60
N TRP A 266 22.45 9.28 -6.99
CA TRP A 266 22.25 7.83 -6.86
C TRP A 266 21.23 7.25 -7.84
N GLY A 267 20.46 8.10 -8.55
CA GLY A 267 19.49 7.64 -9.54
C GLY A 267 18.26 6.93 -8.96
N TYR A 268 17.86 7.27 -7.75
CA TYR A 268 16.58 6.81 -7.20
C TYR A 268 15.43 7.55 -7.89
N THR A 269 14.42 6.80 -8.34
CA THR A 269 13.32 7.34 -9.15
C THR A 269 11.96 7.27 -8.45
N ILE A 270 11.88 6.64 -7.27
CA ILE A 270 10.65 6.47 -6.50
C ILE A 270 10.92 6.98 -5.08
N ILE A 271 10.31 8.11 -4.71
CA ILE A 271 10.52 8.79 -3.42
C ILE A 271 9.17 8.94 -2.72
N GLU A 272 8.97 8.22 -1.61
CA GLU A 272 7.75 8.27 -0.81
C GLU A 272 8.00 9.04 0.50
N ASP A 273 7.06 9.89 0.87
CA ASP A 273 6.98 10.69 2.10
C ASP A 273 8.32 11.29 2.57
N PRO A 274 8.99 12.09 1.72
CA PRO A 274 10.29 12.68 2.05
C PRO A 274 10.26 13.76 3.15
N PHE A 275 9.06 14.23 3.55
CA PHE A 275 8.86 15.30 4.52
C PHE A 275 7.73 14.96 5.51
N ASP A 276 7.56 15.86 6.52
CA ASP A 276 6.42 15.81 7.45
C ASP A 276 5.07 15.87 6.72
N GLU A 277 4.08 15.12 7.19
CA GLU A 277 2.75 14.98 6.58
C GLU A 277 1.97 16.30 6.40
N ASN A 278 2.41 17.40 7.02
CA ASN A 278 1.81 18.73 6.91
C ASN A 278 2.65 19.70 6.09
N ASP A 279 3.82 19.28 5.59
CA ASP A 279 4.76 20.15 4.88
C ASP A 279 4.58 20.10 3.35
N PHE A 280 3.40 20.49 2.87
CA PHE A 280 3.10 20.58 1.44
C PHE A 280 4.09 21.44 0.64
N GLU A 281 4.71 22.43 1.30
CA GLU A 281 5.63 23.35 0.64
C GLU A 281 6.97 22.68 0.27
N SER A 282 7.54 21.91 1.20
CA SER A 282 8.76 21.13 0.91
C SER A 282 8.50 20.03 -0.11
N PHE A 283 7.34 19.36 -0.06
CA PHE A 283 6.92 18.42 -1.11
C PHE A 283 6.86 19.10 -2.48
N ALA A 284 6.22 20.26 -2.60
CA ALA A 284 6.10 21.01 -3.86
C ALA A 284 7.47 21.45 -4.38
N GLU A 285 8.35 21.92 -3.51
CA GLU A 285 9.71 22.32 -3.90
C GLU A 285 10.51 21.12 -4.42
N LEU A 286 10.48 19.97 -3.75
CA LEU A 286 11.15 18.77 -4.24
C LEU A 286 10.57 18.30 -5.58
N THR A 287 9.24 18.22 -5.68
CA THR A 287 8.55 17.79 -6.90
C THR A 287 8.92 18.69 -8.09
N LYS A 288 9.02 19.98 -7.88
CA LYS A 288 9.51 20.93 -8.90
C LYS A 288 10.94 20.65 -9.33
N ARG A 289 11.83 20.22 -8.42
CA ARG A 289 13.25 19.99 -8.71
C ARG A 289 13.55 18.64 -9.38
N VAL A 290 12.74 17.61 -9.07
CA VAL A 290 13.04 16.23 -9.50
C VAL A 290 11.90 15.54 -10.23
N GLY A 291 10.72 16.16 -10.36
CA GLY A 291 9.51 15.50 -10.88
C GLY A 291 9.58 15.08 -12.36
N ASP A 292 10.60 15.52 -13.09
CA ASP A 292 10.93 15.05 -14.44
C ASP A 292 11.76 13.74 -14.46
N LYS A 293 12.31 13.34 -13.31
CA LYS A 293 13.21 12.18 -13.14
C LYS A 293 12.70 11.15 -12.14
N ALA A 294 11.86 11.57 -11.22
CA ALA A 294 11.36 10.73 -10.13
C ALA A 294 9.88 10.99 -9.85
N ILE A 295 9.20 9.95 -9.41
CA ILE A 295 7.89 10.12 -8.78
C ILE A 295 8.08 10.45 -7.29
N VAL A 296 7.43 11.52 -6.85
CA VAL A 296 7.33 11.91 -5.44
C VAL A 296 5.94 11.49 -4.98
N ILE A 297 5.90 10.48 -4.11
CA ILE A 297 4.66 9.83 -3.67
C ILE A 297 4.24 10.41 -2.31
N GLY A 298 2.98 10.78 -2.19
CA GLY A 298 2.38 11.10 -0.91
C GLY A 298 1.59 9.91 -0.35
N ASP A 299 1.98 9.42 0.84
CA ASP A 299 1.25 8.47 1.67
C ASP A 299 0.62 9.18 2.86
N ASP A 300 1.37 9.44 3.93
CA ASP A 300 0.86 10.08 5.15
C ASP A 300 0.34 11.51 4.91
N ILE A 301 0.94 12.23 3.96
CA ILE A 301 0.45 13.55 3.55
C ILE A 301 -0.98 13.51 3.00
N TYR A 302 -1.41 12.40 2.39
CA TYR A 302 -2.75 12.26 1.80
C TYR A 302 -3.64 11.24 2.51
N THR A 303 -3.10 10.16 3.06
CA THR A 303 -3.85 9.04 3.66
C THR A 303 -5.01 8.53 2.80
N THR A 304 -4.83 8.47 1.48
CA THR A 304 -5.89 8.14 0.51
C THR A 304 -7.10 9.10 0.59
N ASN A 305 -7.02 10.20 1.34
CA ASN A 305 -8.11 11.13 1.62
C ASN A 305 -8.31 12.12 0.46
N TYR A 306 -9.54 12.20 -0.06
CA TYR A 306 -9.91 13.05 -1.18
C TYR A 306 -9.60 14.54 -0.96
N GLN A 307 -9.88 15.07 0.23
CA GLN A 307 -9.68 16.51 0.51
C GLN A 307 -8.19 16.85 0.65
N ARG A 308 -7.43 15.98 1.31
CA ARG A 308 -5.97 16.13 1.42
C ARG A 308 -5.30 16.06 0.05
N LEU A 309 -5.72 15.10 -0.79
CA LEU A 309 -5.21 15.01 -2.17
C LEU A 309 -5.56 16.26 -2.98
N LYS A 310 -6.79 16.77 -2.87
CA LYS A 310 -7.19 18.00 -3.56
C LYS A 310 -6.30 19.18 -3.17
N GLU A 311 -6.03 19.35 -1.87
CA GLU A 311 -5.09 20.37 -1.38
C GLU A 311 -3.68 20.17 -1.96
N GLY A 312 -3.19 18.92 -1.99
CA GLY A 312 -1.87 18.59 -2.57
C GLY A 312 -1.78 18.93 -4.06
N ILE A 313 -2.83 18.65 -4.82
CA ILE A 313 -2.91 19.01 -6.24
C ILE A 313 -2.89 20.53 -6.42
N GLU A 314 -3.69 21.27 -5.67
CA GLU A 314 -3.72 22.73 -5.71
C GLU A 314 -2.34 23.36 -5.40
N LYS A 315 -1.57 22.74 -4.52
CA LYS A 315 -0.22 23.15 -4.14
C LYS A 315 0.88 22.53 -5.00
N MET A 316 0.55 21.65 -5.93
CA MET A 316 1.53 20.87 -6.73
C MET A 316 2.54 20.12 -5.83
N ALA A 317 2.06 19.57 -4.71
CA ALA A 317 2.92 19.00 -3.69
C ALA A 317 3.63 17.71 -4.14
N SER A 318 2.95 16.85 -4.90
CA SER A 318 3.53 15.60 -5.40
C SER A 318 3.01 15.28 -6.80
N ASN A 319 3.65 14.34 -7.50
CA ASN A 319 3.22 13.82 -8.80
C ASN A 319 2.72 12.37 -8.73
N ALA A 320 2.63 11.80 -7.51
CA ALA A 320 2.10 10.45 -7.28
C ALA A 320 1.40 10.35 -5.92
N ILE A 321 0.50 9.36 -5.79
CA ILE A 321 -0.22 9.05 -4.54
C ILE A 321 -0.15 7.56 -4.22
N LEU A 322 -0.03 7.24 -2.92
CA LEU A 322 -0.25 5.89 -2.39
C LEU A 322 -1.72 5.69 -2.05
N LEU A 323 -2.27 4.54 -2.42
CA LEU A 323 -3.69 4.18 -2.23
C LEU A 323 -3.81 2.93 -1.35
N LYS A 324 -4.44 3.09 -0.18
CA LYS A 324 -4.68 2.03 0.81
C LYS A 324 -6.17 1.97 1.16
N PRO A 325 -6.90 0.89 0.83
CA PRO A 325 -8.35 0.81 1.06
C PRO A 325 -8.77 1.06 2.51
N ASN A 326 -7.99 0.54 3.48
CA ASN A 326 -8.32 0.66 4.89
C ASN A 326 -8.11 2.08 5.46
N GLN A 327 -7.36 2.97 4.78
CA GLN A 327 -7.20 4.36 5.23
C GLN A 327 -8.50 5.17 5.12
N VAL A 328 -9.40 4.78 4.23
CA VAL A 328 -10.65 5.51 3.95
C VAL A 328 -11.93 4.72 4.24
N GLY A 329 -11.82 3.42 4.52
CA GLY A 329 -12.89 2.58 5.02
C GLY A 329 -13.81 1.97 3.96
N THR A 330 -13.88 2.49 2.72
CA THR A 330 -14.68 1.89 1.64
C THR A 330 -13.99 1.97 0.29
N LEU A 331 -14.36 1.05 -0.60
CA LEU A 331 -13.90 1.01 -1.99
C LEU A 331 -14.31 2.27 -2.75
N THR A 332 -15.54 2.74 -2.56
CA THR A 332 -16.07 3.95 -3.20
C THR A 332 -15.25 5.19 -2.85
N ARG A 333 -14.87 5.37 -1.57
CA ARG A 333 -14.02 6.50 -1.16
C ARG A 333 -12.65 6.43 -1.81
N LEU A 334 -12.04 5.24 -1.86
CA LEU A 334 -10.75 5.04 -2.53
C LEU A 334 -10.84 5.37 -4.02
N LEU A 335 -11.85 4.82 -4.72
CA LEU A 335 -12.03 5.04 -6.16
C LEU A 335 -12.28 6.51 -6.51
N ARG A 336 -12.97 7.26 -5.65
CA ARG A 336 -13.13 8.73 -5.81
C ARG A 336 -11.77 9.45 -5.69
N THR A 337 -10.94 9.06 -4.74
CA THR A 337 -9.59 9.63 -4.58
C THR A 337 -8.68 9.26 -5.75
N TRP A 338 -8.69 7.99 -6.17
CA TRP A 338 -7.97 7.53 -7.35
C TRP A 338 -8.37 8.31 -8.61
N LYS A 339 -9.68 8.50 -8.82
CA LYS A 339 -10.18 9.25 -9.97
C LYS A 339 -9.67 10.69 -9.98
N LEU A 340 -9.66 11.35 -8.82
CA LEU A 340 -9.10 12.70 -8.69
C LEU A 340 -7.62 12.73 -9.07
N ALA A 341 -6.81 11.77 -8.58
CA ALA A 341 -5.39 11.65 -8.92
C ALA A 341 -5.20 11.46 -10.43
N LYS A 342 -5.93 10.52 -11.02
CA LYS A 342 -5.86 10.20 -12.45
C LYS A 342 -6.26 11.37 -13.33
N ASP A 343 -7.34 12.07 -12.99
CA ASP A 343 -7.84 13.24 -13.75
C ASP A 343 -6.82 14.40 -13.73
N ASN A 344 -5.89 14.40 -12.76
CA ASN A 344 -4.80 15.38 -12.66
C ASN A 344 -3.43 14.83 -13.08
N GLY A 345 -3.37 13.68 -13.76
CA GLY A 345 -2.15 13.13 -14.34
C GLY A 345 -1.13 12.58 -13.33
N MET A 346 -1.56 12.30 -12.10
CA MET A 346 -0.68 11.73 -11.08
C MET A 346 -0.50 10.23 -11.28
N SER A 347 0.71 9.74 -11.02
CA SER A 347 0.98 8.31 -10.88
C SER A 347 0.31 7.73 -9.63
N THR A 348 -0.07 6.47 -9.69
CA THR A 348 -0.78 5.80 -8.59
C THR A 348 -0.08 4.53 -8.16
N VAL A 349 0.00 4.32 -6.86
CA VAL A 349 0.60 3.14 -6.22
C VAL A 349 -0.43 2.53 -5.28
N VAL A 350 -0.88 1.31 -5.55
CA VAL A 350 -1.72 0.56 -4.60
C VAL A 350 -0.82 -0.13 -3.58
N SER A 351 -1.13 -0.02 -2.29
CA SER A 351 -0.23 -0.49 -1.25
C SER A 351 -0.89 -1.39 -0.21
N HIS A 352 -0.09 -2.34 0.27
CA HIS A 352 -0.34 -3.11 1.48
C HIS A 352 -0.18 -2.26 2.75
N ARG A 353 -0.33 -2.90 3.92
CA ARG A 353 0.06 -2.34 5.22
C ARG A 353 1.14 -3.24 5.87
N SER A 354 1.82 -2.72 6.90
CA SER A 354 2.84 -3.48 7.65
C SER A 354 2.26 -4.72 8.33
N GLY A 355 1.08 -4.64 8.95
CA GLY A 355 0.30 -5.78 9.44
C GLY A 355 -0.70 -6.24 8.39
N GLU A 356 -0.41 -7.34 7.71
CA GLU A 356 -1.18 -7.86 6.58
C GLU A 356 -1.83 -9.20 6.89
N THR A 357 -2.81 -9.56 6.06
CA THR A 357 -3.40 -10.89 6.00
C THR A 357 -3.06 -11.55 4.66
N THR A 358 -3.54 -12.77 4.45
CA THR A 358 -3.42 -13.45 3.15
C THR A 358 -4.44 -12.99 2.11
N ASP A 359 -5.26 -11.99 2.43
CA ASP A 359 -6.14 -11.32 1.47
C ASP A 359 -5.31 -10.73 0.31
N TYR A 360 -5.79 -10.89 -0.91
CA TYR A 360 -5.12 -10.44 -2.13
C TYR A 360 -5.93 -9.43 -2.96
N PHE A 361 -6.98 -8.85 -2.38
CA PHE A 361 -7.85 -7.88 -3.05
C PHE A 361 -7.07 -6.77 -3.74
N ILE A 362 -6.00 -6.25 -3.09
CA ILE A 362 -5.22 -5.13 -3.63
C ILE A 362 -4.50 -5.47 -4.93
N SER A 363 -4.25 -6.74 -5.24
CA SER A 363 -3.69 -7.16 -6.53
C SER A 363 -4.70 -6.95 -7.67
N HIS A 364 -5.96 -7.35 -7.43
CA HIS A 364 -7.04 -7.09 -8.36
C HIS A 364 -7.32 -5.59 -8.50
N LEU A 365 -7.33 -4.85 -7.38
CA LEU A 365 -7.54 -3.40 -7.37
C LEU A 365 -6.47 -2.69 -8.19
N ALA A 366 -5.20 -3.01 -8.00
CA ALA A 366 -4.09 -2.36 -8.72
C ALA A 366 -4.21 -2.54 -10.23
N VAL A 367 -4.53 -3.76 -10.68
CA VAL A 367 -4.74 -4.06 -12.12
C VAL A 367 -6.01 -3.38 -12.63
N ALA A 368 -7.10 -3.41 -11.85
CA ALA A 368 -8.39 -2.81 -12.21
C ALA A 368 -8.30 -1.32 -12.50
N ILE A 369 -7.61 -0.58 -11.63
CA ILE A 369 -7.46 0.88 -11.78
C ILE A 369 -6.29 1.29 -12.68
N GLY A 370 -5.51 0.30 -13.17
CA GLY A 370 -4.31 0.55 -13.97
C GLY A 370 -3.23 1.30 -13.19
N ALA A 371 -3.04 0.95 -11.92
CA ALA A 371 -2.01 1.54 -11.08
C ALA A 371 -0.62 1.28 -11.68
N ASP A 372 0.28 2.27 -11.60
CA ASP A 372 1.64 2.14 -12.12
C ASP A 372 2.43 1.10 -11.32
N TYR A 373 2.27 1.13 -9.99
CA TYR A 373 2.94 0.19 -9.08
C TYR A 373 1.96 -0.42 -8.08
N ILE A 374 2.34 -1.63 -7.60
CA ILE A 374 1.78 -2.23 -6.39
C ILE A 374 2.88 -2.43 -5.36
N LYS A 375 2.80 -1.72 -4.24
CA LYS A 375 3.71 -1.85 -3.10
C LYS A 375 3.19 -2.94 -2.18
N THR A 376 3.81 -4.12 -2.22
CA THR A 376 3.34 -5.29 -1.46
C THR A 376 4.47 -6.16 -0.91
N GLY A 377 5.66 -5.58 -0.68
CA GLY A 377 6.82 -6.30 -0.20
C GLY A 377 7.45 -7.20 -1.26
N THR A 378 8.44 -8.00 -0.86
CA THR A 378 9.22 -8.85 -1.77
C THR A 378 9.04 -10.34 -1.47
N VAL A 379 8.98 -10.71 -0.19
CA VAL A 379 8.86 -12.09 0.31
C VAL A 379 7.97 -12.11 1.56
N GLY A 380 7.62 -13.30 2.05
CA GLY A 380 6.71 -13.47 3.19
C GLY A 380 5.33 -13.97 2.72
N GLY A 381 4.69 -14.85 3.48
CA GLY A 381 3.48 -15.54 3.05
C GLY A 381 2.34 -14.61 2.63
N GLU A 382 2.07 -13.60 3.45
CA GLU A 382 1.06 -12.57 3.24
C GLU A 382 1.38 -11.66 2.04
N ARG A 383 2.67 -11.47 1.72
CA ARG A 383 3.14 -10.69 0.55
C ARG A 383 3.08 -11.53 -0.71
N ILE A 384 3.55 -12.78 -0.61
CA ILE A 384 3.52 -13.76 -1.72
C ILE A 384 2.09 -14.08 -2.13
N ALA A 385 1.12 -14.07 -1.23
CA ALA A 385 -0.30 -14.23 -1.59
C ALA A 385 -0.72 -13.21 -2.66
N LYS A 386 -0.36 -11.95 -2.48
CA LYS A 386 -0.65 -10.85 -3.40
C LYS A 386 0.17 -10.93 -4.69
N LEU A 387 1.46 -11.24 -4.57
CA LEU A 387 2.35 -11.35 -5.73
C LEU A 387 1.97 -12.54 -6.64
N ASN A 388 1.64 -13.69 -6.06
CA ASN A 388 1.17 -14.84 -6.84
C ASN A 388 -0.19 -14.59 -7.48
N GLU A 389 -1.03 -13.73 -6.88
CA GLU A 389 -2.29 -13.34 -7.49
C GLU A 389 -2.08 -12.49 -8.75
N LEU A 390 -1.07 -11.62 -8.80
CA LEU A 390 -0.71 -10.90 -10.03
C LEU A 390 -0.34 -11.86 -11.17
N VAL A 391 0.32 -12.98 -10.86
CA VAL A 391 0.65 -13.99 -11.86
C VAL A 391 -0.64 -14.61 -12.44
N ARG A 392 -1.59 -15.01 -11.58
CA ARG A 392 -2.89 -15.56 -12.02
C ARG A 392 -3.67 -14.54 -12.84
N ILE A 393 -3.69 -13.28 -12.40
CA ILE A 393 -4.37 -12.20 -13.13
C ILE A 393 -3.75 -12.04 -14.53
N GLN A 394 -2.41 -12.07 -14.66
CA GLN A 394 -1.77 -11.94 -15.95
C GLN A 394 -2.12 -13.11 -16.88
N GLU A 395 -2.17 -14.34 -16.36
CA GLU A 395 -2.62 -15.53 -17.12
C GLU A 395 -4.07 -15.34 -17.61
N GLU A 396 -4.99 -14.90 -16.76
CA GLU A 396 -6.39 -14.62 -17.12
C GLU A 396 -6.54 -13.46 -18.12
N MET A 397 -5.61 -12.51 -18.14
CA MET A 397 -5.58 -11.44 -19.14
C MET A 397 -5.12 -11.92 -20.54
N GLY A 398 -4.68 -13.15 -20.67
CA GLY A 398 -4.21 -13.75 -21.92
C GLY A 398 -2.69 -13.71 -22.07
N GLY A 399 -1.97 -13.52 -20.99
CA GLY A 399 -0.52 -13.58 -20.94
C GLY A 399 0.02 -15.01 -20.80
N HIS A 400 -0.48 -15.93 -21.62
CA HIS A 400 0.11 -17.25 -21.73
C HIS A 400 1.18 -17.21 -22.83
N GLU A 401 2.46 -16.99 -22.42
CA GLU A 401 3.62 -17.53 -23.15
C GLU A 401 4.83 -17.67 -22.24
#